data_bc29a7f061d1f149eba483eb0cb63e00
#
_entry.id   bc29a7f061d1f149eba483eb0cb63e00
#
_cell.length_a   1.000
_cell.length_b   1.000
_cell.length_c   1.000
_cell.angle_alpha   90.00
_cell.angle_beta   90.00
_cell.angle_gamma   90.00
#
_symmetry.space_group_name_H-M   'P 1'
#
loop_
_entity.id
_entity.type
_entity.pdbx_description
1 polymer ?
#
loop_
_entity_poly.entity_id
_entity_poly.type
_entity_poly.pdbx_seq_one_letter_code
_entity_poly.pdbx_strand_id
1 'polypeptide(L)'
;MLSLKLYFVHDSEVKNSVFTAYENKILLIKETDSLSINQLQRLSAVGQYVIDTIYQKGFLEVASQDRVSSENEIVAIRKGNEVEDFIFKSFFTSKEVLELIRNSFQTEQSFYGKKALLDLLSEVVKPNIYFDTEYTQKVIDNEIKNISYTKGKVASGKLIILKGDTVEGKKLAILNSLKSESESQVWTASNYNWILFGYTILVSLALLMLLLFLKKYRSDIFDDNNKVTFIFFNVFSMIFIQTLVIKYNSDYLYVVPLSILPIVLKAFFDARLGLFTHVLTVLLLGYIVPDSFEFIYLHIIAGIVTILTVSELYKRANLFISVAQITLIYMVTYFAFSIIKEGNISQINWTYFMLFAANGLLSFLSIIVIYMYEKLFGLVSDVTLLELSNTNTKLLRELNEKAPGTFQHSMQVANLAEAAANEIGANSMLVRTGALY
;
A
#
# COMPACT_ATOMS: atom_id res chain seq x y z
N MET A 1 8.65 29.94 7.16
CA MET A 1 7.51 30.19 8.05
C MET A 1 6.64 31.21 7.37
N LEU A 2 5.41 30.88 6.98
CA LEU A 2 4.41 31.84 6.56
C LEU A 2 4.04 32.65 7.82
N SER A 3 4.32 33.94 7.84
CA SER A 3 3.78 34.83 8.88
C SER A 3 2.27 34.94 8.61
N LEU A 4 1.48 34.17 9.33
CA LEU A 4 0.02 34.25 9.25
C LEU A 4 -0.41 35.61 9.79
N LYS A 5 -0.99 36.45 8.92
CA LYS A 5 -1.59 37.70 9.34
C LYS A 5 -2.84 37.44 10.19
N LEU A 6 -2.97 38.13 11.28
CA LEU A 6 -4.18 38.13 12.12
C LEU A 6 -5.14 39.20 11.63
N TYR A 7 -6.39 38.86 11.49
CA TYR A 7 -7.43 39.77 11.00
C TYR A 7 -8.33 40.23 12.14
N PHE A 8 -8.60 41.54 12.19
CA PHE A 8 -9.51 42.16 13.13
C PHE A 8 -10.61 42.88 12.36
N VAL A 9 -11.78 43.01 12.94
CA VAL A 9 -12.89 43.78 12.40
C VAL A 9 -13.02 45.10 13.14
N HIS A 10 -13.16 46.18 12.41
CA HIS A 10 -13.49 47.50 12.94
C HIS A 10 -14.98 47.75 12.81
N ASP A 11 -15.66 47.89 13.96
CA ASP A 11 -17.07 48.23 14.00
C ASP A 11 -17.22 49.79 14.07
N SER A 12 -17.70 50.35 12.96
CA SER A 12 -17.91 51.80 12.83
C SER A 12 -19.18 52.31 13.57
N GLU A 13 -20.11 51.39 13.89
CA GLU A 13 -21.35 51.80 14.57
C GLU A 13 -21.16 52.01 16.08
N VAL A 14 -20.15 51.40 16.67
CA VAL A 14 -19.82 51.53 18.09
C VAL A 14 -19.60 52.99 18.47
N LYS A 15 -18.86 53.77 17.68
CA LYS A 15 -18.63 55.22 17.96
C LYS A 15 -19.96 55.96 18.11
N ASN A 16 -20.89 55.78 17.20
CA ASN A 16 -22.21 56.47 17.19
C ASN A 16 -23.06 56.02 18.39
N SER A 17 -23.05 54.71 18.68
CA SER A 17 -23.81 54.19 19.83
C SER A 17 -23.27 54.71 21.16
N VAL A 18 -21.95 54.79 21.32
CA VAL A 18 -21.29 55.33 22.49
C VAL A 18 -21.56 56.81 22.64
N PHE A 19 -21.50 57.58 21.55
CA PHE A 19 -21.76 59.00 21.52
C PHE A 19 -23.20 59.31 21.97
N THR A 20 -24.19 58.58 21.42
CA THR A 20 -25.58 58.73 21.82
C THR A 20 -25.82 58.32 23.29
N ALA A 21 -25.17 57.24 23.74
CA ALA A 21 -25.26 56.85 25.16
C ALA A 21 -24.66 57.86 26.10
N TYR A 22 -23.56 58.49 25.68
CA TYR A 22 -22.88 59.53 26.42
C TYR A 22 -23.77 60.80 26.55
N GLU A 23 -24.35 61.29 25.46
CA GLU A 23 -25.26 62.44 25.45
C GLU A 23 -26.49 62.20 26.32
N ASN A 24 -27.10 61.04 26.24
CA ASN A 24 -28.30 60.70 27.03
C ASN A 24 -27.95 60.69 28.56
N LYS A 25 -26.78 60.13 28.93
CA LYS A 25 -26.36 60.06 30.34
C LYS A 25 -25.92 61.40 30.89
N ILE A 26 -25.31 62.29 30.09
CA ILE A 26 -25.01 63.69 30.49
C ILE A 26 -26.27 64.47 30.81
N LEU A 27 -27.35 64.31 30.04
CA LEU A 27 -28.63 64.94 30.30
C LEU A 27 -29.23 64.50 31.65
N LEU A 28 -29.03 63.23 32.04
CA LEU A 28 -29.47 62.72 33.35
C LEU A 28 -28.62 63.32 34.52
N ILE A 29 -27.34 63.53 34.33
CA ILE A 29 -26.47 64.20 35.36
C ILE A 29 -26.91 65.66 35.57
N LYS A 30 -27.40 66.33 34.54
CA LYS A 30 -27.98 67.68 34.63
C LYS A 30 -29.14 67.78 35.64
N GLU A 31 -29.96 66.76 35.68
CA GLU A 31 -31.14 66.72 36.57
C GLU A 31 -30.77 66.41 38.04
N THR A 32 -29.66 65.66 38.25
CA THR A 32 -29.26 65.20 39.58
C THR A 32 -28.30 66.11 40.33
N ASP A 33 -27.39 66.81 39.62
CA ASP A 33 -26.23 67.49 40.26
C ASP A 33 -26.25 69.02 40.19
N SER A 34 -27.36 69.68 39.84
CA SER A 34 -27.52 71.16 39.81
C SER A 34 -26.36 71.94 39.10
N LEU A 35 -25.85 71.38 38.02
CA LEU A 35 -24.76 71.94 37.19
C LEU A 35 -25.25 73.17 36.40
N SER A 36 -24.39 74.22 36.31
CA SER A 36 -24.69 75.34 35.44
C SER A 36 -24.59 74.97 33.96
N ILE A 37 -25.34 75.66 33.09
CA ILE A 37 -25.36 75.37 31.65
C ILE A 37 -23.92 75.45 31.02
N ASN A 38 -23.10 76.40 31.45
CA ASN A 38 -21.75 76.55 30.97
C ASN A 38 -20.83 75.38 31.39
N GLN A 39 -21.03 74.84 32.59
CA GLN A 39 -20.30 73.68 33.09
C GLN A 39 -20.67 72.42 32.32
N LEU A 40 -21.96 72.25 32.01
CA LEU A 40 -22.43 71.13 31.22
C LEU A 40 -21.88 71.13 29.79
N GLN A 41 -21.86 72.33 29.15
CA GLN A 41 -21.31 72.44 27.78
C GLN A 41 -19.80 72.11 27.73
N ARG A 42 -19.05 72.54 28.74
CA ARG A 42 -17.61 72.19 28.83
C ARG A 42 -17.39 70.69 29.07
N LEU A 43 -18.15 70.08 29.96
CA LEU A 43 -18.12 68.63 30.21
C LEU A 43 -18.47 67.83 28.96
N SER A 44 -19.53 68.22 28.25
CA SER A 44 -19.93 67.60 27.00
C SER A 44 -18.80 67.69 25.96
N ALA A 45 -18.17 68.84 25.79
CA ALA A 45 -17.09 69.06 24.86
C ALA A 45 -15.82 68.21 25.17
N VAL A 46 -15.45 68.10 26.45
CA VAL A 46 -14.29 67.28 26.87
C VAL A 46 -14.57 65.81 26.64
N GLY A 47 -15.77 65.33 26.99
CA GLY A 47 -16.13 63.94 26.76
C GLY A 47 -16.23 63.58 25.28
N GLN A 48 -16.76 64.48 24.44
CA GLN A 48 -16.78 64.30 22.98
C GLN A 48 -15.36 64.22 22.44
N TYR A 49 -14.43 65.07 22.86
CA TYR A 49 -13.03 65.04 22.47
C TYR A 49 -12.36 63.72 22.84
N VAL A 50 -12.62 63.23 24.06
CA VAL A 50 -12.09 61.92 24.52
C VAL A 50 -12.62 60.79 23.67
N ILE A 51 -13.93 60.75 23.42
CA ILE A 51 -14.58 59.75 22.58
C ILE A 51 -14.00 59.78 21.14
N ASP A 52 -13.92 60.96 20.55
CA ASP A 52 -13.35 61.13 19.21
C ASP A 52 -11.89 60.66 19.15
N THR A 53 -11.08 61.00 20.13
CA THR A 53 -9.67 60.60 20.20
C THR A 53 -9.52 59.06 20.30
N ILE A 54 -10.35 58.42 21.13
CA ILE A 54 -10.33 56.95 21.31
C ILE A 54 -10.70 56.26 19.98
N TYR A 55 -11.81 56.67 19.36
CA TYR A 55 -12.32 56.01 18.18
C TYR A 55 -11.60 56.40 16.87
N GLN A 56 -10.89 57.53 16.84
CA GLN A 56 -10.02 57.89 15.74
C GLN A 56 -8.82 56.95 15.67
N LYS A 57 -8.24 56.59 16.82
CA LYS A 57 -7.10 55.66 16.92
C LYS A 57 -7.55 54.20 16.92
N GLY A 58 -8.74 53.91 17.48
CA GLY A 58 -9.32 52.59 17.66
C GLY A 58 -9.01 51.97 19.02
N PHE A 59 -9.99 51.31 19.59
CA PHE A 59 -9.97 50.66 20.90
C PHE A 59 -10.13 49.15 20.77
N LEU A 60 -9.10 48.41 21.19
CA LEU A 60 -9.02 46.95 21.14
C LEU A 60 -9.77 46.28 22.30
N GLU A 61 -10.53 45.26 21.98
CA GLU A 61 -11.11 44.36 22.97
C GLU A 61 -10.00 43.62 23.77
N VAL A 62 -10.21 43.44 25.09
CA VAL A 62 -9.24 42.76 25.98
C VAL A 62 -8.92 41.35 25.51
N ALA A 63 -9.92 40.56 25.15
CA ALA A 63 -9.73 39.20 24.68
C ALA A 63 -8.96 39.11 23.34
N SER A 64 -8.93 40.19 22.58
CA SER A 64 -8.21 40.30 21.30
C SER A 64 -6.73 40.63 21.49
N GLN A 65 -6.34 41.20 22.64
CA GLN A 65 -4.95 41.58 22.93
C GLN A 65 -4.03 40.37 23.11
N ASP A 66 -4.54 39.29 23.67
CA ASP A 66 -3.76 38.06 23.93
C ASP A 66 -3.47 37.24 22.67
N ARG A 67 -4.03 37.64 21.53
CA ARG A 67 -3.85 36.92 20.24
C ARG A 67 -2.61 37.32 19.47
N VAL A 68 -1.99 38.45 19.82
CA VAL A 68 -0.84 39.00 19.12
C VAL A 68 0.43 38.75 19.93
N SER A 69 1.45 38.19 19.32
CA SER A 69 2.68 37.79 20.01
C SER A 69 3.64 38.98 20.30
N SER A 70 3.52 40.07 19.55
CA SER A 70 4.38 41.24 19.67
C SER A 70 3.62 42.53 19.38
N GLU A 71 3.85 43.59 20.17
CA GLU A 71 3.26 44.92 19.97
C GLU A 71 3.58 45.53 18.59
N ASN A 72 4.69 45.15 17.97
CA ASN A 72 5.11 45.66 16.67
C ASN A 72 4.61 44.76 15.49
N GLU A 73 3.77 43.77 15.78
CA GLU A 73 3.22 42.91 14.77
C GLU A 73 2.26 43.67 13.84
N ILE A 74 2.33 43.36 12.54
CA ILE A 74 1.41 43.94 11.54
C ILE A 74 0.14 43.12 11.55
N VAL A 75 -0.97 43.75 11.83
CA VAL A 75 -2.31 43.15 11.83
C VAL A 75 -3.17 43.78 10.71
N ALA A 76 -4.08 43.00 10.17
CA ALA A 76 -5.01 43.46 9.13
C ALA A 76 -6.35 43.86 9.77
N ILE A 77 -6.79 45.11 9.54
CA ILE A 77 -8.09 45.60 10.00
C ILE A 77 -9.06 45.64 8.86
N ARG A 78 -10.16 44.90 9.01
CA ARG A 78 -11.27 44.88 8.05
C ARG A 78 -12.33 45.95 8.44
N LYS A 79 -12.55 46.88 7.52
CA LYS A 79 -13.61 47.90 7.58
C LYS A 79 -14.62 47.63 6.46
N GLY A 80 -15.70 46.91 6.75
CA GLY A 80 -16.63 46.46 5.70
C GLY A 80 -15.94 45.49 4.72
N ASN A 81 -15.76 45.91 3.47
CA ASN A 81 -15.10 45.12 2.42
C ASN A 81 -13.63 45.48 2.16
N GLU A 82 -13.12 46.48 2.88
CA GLU A 82 -11.72 46.92 2.74
C GLU A 82 -10.87 46.39 3.88
N VAL A 83 -9.62 46.04 3.56
CA VAL A 83 -8.63 45.53 4.53
C VAL A 83 -7.41 46.39 4.44
N GLU A 84 -7.01 46.98 5.56
CA GLU A 84 -5.83 47.83 5.70
C GLU A 84 -4.87 47.26 6.76
N ASP A 85 -3.58 47.42 6.54
CA ASP A 85 -2.54 46.93 7.43
C ASP A 85 -2.17 48.01 8.45
N PHE A 86 -2.13 47.64 9.75
CA PHE A 86 -1.75 48.48 10.85
C PHE A 86 -0.74 47.80 11.75
N ILE A 87 0.09 48.59 12.46
CA ILE A 87 0.91 48.06 13.54
C ILE A 87 0.03 47.93 14.78
N PHE A 88 0.03 46.78 15.44
CA PHE A 88 -0.83 46.47 16.57
C PHE A 88 -0.75 47.55 17.68
N LYS A 89 0.46 48.08 17.97
CA LYS A 89 0.71 49.18 18.93
C LYS A 89 0.00 50.51 18.56
N SER A 90 -0.51 50.67 17.34
CA SER A 90 -1.20 51.88 16.94
C SER A 90 -2.59 52.05 17.58
N PHE A 91 -3.14 51.00 18.14
CA PHE A 91 -4.46 51.01 18.78
C PHE A 91 -4.37 51.24 20.30
N PHE A 92 -5.47 51.73 20.87
CA PHE A 92 -5.56 51.86 22.30
C PHE A 92 -5.91 50.53 22.98
N THR A 93 -5.15 50.22 24.03
CA THR A 93 -5.51 49.15 24.98
C THR A 93 -6.44 49.68 26.07
N SER A 94 -7.11 48.79 26.80
CA SER A 94 -7.99 49.16 27.91
C SER A 94 -7.30 49.99 28.97
N LYS A 95 -5.99 49.77 29.23
CA LYS A 95 -5.19 50.55 30.16
C LYS A 95 -4.97 51.98 29.67
N GLU A 96 -4.59 52.11 28.40
CA GLU A 96 -4.33 53.42 27.78
C GLU A 96 -5.61 54.24 27.66
N VAL A 97 -6.75 53.62 27.36
CA VAL A 97 -8.06 54.30 27.36
C VAL A 97 -8.40 54.84 28.73
N LEU A 98 -8.24 54.05 29.80
CA LEU A 98 -8.48 54.50 31.18
C LEU A 98 -7.51 55.62 31.59
N GLU A 99 -6.24 55.56 31.19
CA GLU A 99 -5.26 56.64 31.43
C GLU A 99 -5.62 57.91 30.66
N LEU A 100 -6.03 57.79 29.40
CA LEU A 100 -6.49 58.93 28.59
C LEU A 100 -7.69 59.61 29.24
N ILE A 101 -8.69 58.82 29.65
CA ILE A 101 -9.87 59.36 30.36
C ILE A 101 -9.45 60.10 31.65
N ARG A 102 -8.56 59.51 32.46
CA ARG A 102 -8.07 60.15 33.70
C ARG A 102 -7.29 61.42 33.43
N ASN A 103 -6.39 61.40 32.45
CA ASN A 103 -5.51 62.53 32.15
C ASN A 103 -6.23 63.72 31.53
N SER A 104 -7.30 63.47 30.75
CA SER A 104 -8.12 64.50 30.13
C SER A 104 -8.80 65.43 31.16
N PHE A 105 -8.88 65.00 32.43
CA PHE A 105 -9.46 65.81 33.54
C PHE A 105 -8.47 66.26 34.56
N GLN A 106 -7.16 66.08 34.38
CA GLN A 106 -6.14 66.49 35.34
C GLN A 106 -5.92 68.02 35.37
N THR A 107 -6.18 68.73 34.28
CA THR A 107 -5.89 70.16 34.10
C THR A 107 -6.89 71.08 34.78
N GLU A 108 -8.04 70.59 35.27
CA GLU A 108 -9.06 71.40 35.90
C GLU A 108 -9.20 71.08 37.40
N GLN A 109 -8.60 71.91 38.26
CA GLN A 109 -8.44 71.70 39.72
C GLN A 109 -9.73 71.80 40.57
N SER A 110 -10.84 72.21 40.02
CA SER A 110 -12.10 72.38 40.79
C SER A 110 -13.36 72.08 40.00
N PHE A 111 -13.68 70.76 39.89
CA PHE A 111 -14.88 70.35 39.19
C PHE A 111 -15.76 69.49 40.09
N TYR A 112 -16.91 70.06 40.55
CA TYR A 112 -18.06 69.27 40.97
C TYR A 112 -18.51 68.44 39.75
N GLY A 113 -18.59 67.17 39.86
CA GLY A 113 -18.93 66.28 38.75
C GLY A 113 -17.82 65.52 38.02
N LYS A 114 -16.52 65.80 38.32
CA LYS A 114 -15.35 65.14 37.74
C LYS A 114 -15.41 63.61 37.89
N LYS A 115 -15.76 63.11 39.06
CA LYS A 115 -15.87 61.71 39.37
C LYS A 115 -17.04 61.07 38.60
N ALA A 116 -18.20 61.72 38.58
CA ALA A 116 -19.36 61.22 37.85
C ALA A 116 -19.08 61.09 36.33
N LEU A 117 -18.32 62.03 35.76
CA LEU A 117 -17.94 62.00 34.34
C LEU A 117 -16.88 60.91 34.02
N LEU A 118 -15.92 60.70 34.92
CA LEU A 118 -14.95 59.61 34.78
C LEU A 118 -15.66 58.24 34.84
N ASP A 119 -16.57 58.07 35.78
CA ASP A 119 -17.35 56.82 35.92
C ASP A 119 -18.23 56.64 34.71
N LEU A 120 -18.90 57.69 34.21
CA LEU A 120 -19.75 57.65 33.04
C LEU A 120 -18.96 57.26 31.74
N LEU A 121 -17.78 57.92 31.50
CA LEU A 121 -17.00 57.60 30.33
C LEU A 121 -16.44 56.15 30.41
N SER A 122 -15.99 55.72 31.59
CA SER A 122 -15.52 54.36 31.78
C SER A 122 -16.62 53.30 31.61
N GLU A 123 -17.89 53.64 31.83
CA GLU A 123 -19.05 52.77 31.63
C GLU A 123 -19.51 52.76 30.17
N VAL A 124 -19.44 53.89 29.48
CA VAL A 124 -20.05 54.05 28.14
C VAL A 124 -19.07 53.66 27.01
N VAL A 125 -17.75 53.89 27.18
CA VAL A 125 -16.74 53.60 26.18
C VAL A 125 -16.59 52.10 26.04
N LYS A 126 -16.77 51.60 24.81
CA LYS A 126 -16.67 50.18 24.46
C LYS A 126 -15.64 49.95 23.37
N PRO A 127 -14.98 48.79 23.31
CA PRO A 127 -14.13 48.43 22.19
C PRO A 127 -14.83 48.49 20.86
N ASN A 128 -14.12 48.87 19.80
CA ASN A 128 -14.61 48.88 18.43
C ASN A 128 -13.73 48.07 17.48
N ILE A 129 -12.68 47.41 18.00
CA ILE A 129 -11.79 46.52 17.25
C ILE A 129 -11.79 45.17 17.95
N TYR A 130 -12.23 44.14 17.19
CA TYR A 130 -12.38 42.76 17.64
C TYR A 130 -11.59 41.83 16.77
N PHE A 131 -11.07 40.74 17.33
CA PHE A 131 -10.42 39.71 16.54
C PHE A 131 -11.47 38.96 15.68
N ASP A 132 -11.26 38.92 14.36
CA ASP A 132 -12.15 38.24 13.41
C ASP A 132 -11.71 36.78 13.25
N THR A 133 -12.20 35.93 14.14
CA THR A 133 -11.87 34.50 14.16
C THR A 133 -12.32 33.81 12.88
N GLU A 134 -13.52 34.12 12.41
CA GLU A 134 -14.10 33.45 11.22
C GLU A 134 -13.32 33.80 9.95
N TYR A 135 -13.04 35.09 9.76
CA TYR A 135 -12.29 35.54 8.57
C TYR A 135 -10.85 35.06 8.60
N THR A 136 -10.19 35.13 9.76
CA THR A 136 -8.82 34.63 9.94
C THR A 136 -8.74 33.16 9.60
N GLN A 137 -9.67 32.33 10.13
CA GLN A 137 -9.70 30.90 9.83
C GLN A 137 -9.96 30.63 8.36
N LYS A 138 -10.88 31.36 7.73
CA LYS A 138 -11.18 31.23 6.31
C LYS A 138 -9.97 31.56 5.42
N VAL A 139 -9.20 32.56 5.78
CA VAL A 139 -7.96 32.91 5.05
C VAL A 139 -6.92 31.81 5.23
N ILE A 140 -6.73 31.31 6.46
CA ILE A 140 -5.82 30.20 6.75
C ILE A 140 -6.19 28.97 5.93
N ASP A 141 -7.46 28.59 5.92
CA ASP A 141 -7.94 27.43 5.19
C ASP A 141 -7.74 27.57 3.66
N ASN A 142 -7.92 28.79 3.13
CA ASN A 142 -7.66 29.08 1.73
C ASN A 142 -6.15 29.04 1.40
N GLU A 143 -5.31 29.58 2.26
CA GLU A 143 -3.85 29.49 2.10
C GLU A 143 -3.38 28.03 2.15
N ILE A 144 -3.90 27.23 3.07
CA ILE A 144 -3.62 25.79 3.17
C ILE A 144 -4.08 25.08 1.90
N LYS A 145 -5.26 25.38 1.38
CA LYS A 145 -5.76 24.79 0.12
C LYS A 145 -4.91 25.18 -1.10
N ASN A 146 -4.33 26.37 -1.09
CA ASN A 146 -3.46 26.86 -2.15
C ASN A 146 -2.02 26.36 -2.05
N ILE A 147 -1.63 25.72 -0.93
CA ILE A 147 -0.33 25.05 -0.82
C ILE A 147 -0.33 23.86 -1.80
N SER A 148 0.47 23.98 -2.85
CA SER A 148 0.67 22.88 -3.79
C SER A 148 1.29 21.69 -3.05
N TYR A 149 0.60 20.55 -3.06
CA TYR A 149 1.14 19.28 -2.56
C TYR A 149 2.36 18.81 -3.36
N THR A 150 2.65 19.45 -4.49
CA THR A 150 3.75 19.10 -5.39
C THR A 150 4.84 20.15 -5.36
N LYS A 151 6.08 19.70 -5.10
CA LYS A 151 7.28 20.56 -5.08
C LYS A 151 8.03 20.49 -6.42
N GLY A 152 7.43 21.01 -7.48
CA GLY A 152 7.99 21.03 -8.82
C GLY A 152 7.33 20.03 -9.77
N LYS A 153 7.73 20.07 -11.06
CA LYS A 153 7.22 19.22 -12.14
C LYS A 153 8.38 18.57 -12.87
N VAL A 154 8.30 17.26 -13.09
CA VAL A 154 9.22 16.51 -13.95
C VAL A 154 8.50 16.23 -15.27
N ALA A 155 9.08 16.65 -16.38
CA ALA A 155 8.50 16.41 -17.70
C ALA A 155 8.56 14.92 -18.06
N SER A 156 7.54 14.43 -18.77
CA SER A 156 7.54 13.07 -19.32
C SER A 156 8.76 12.85 -20.23
N GLY A 157 9.40 11.70 -20.11
CA GLY A 157 10.62 11.35 -20.84
C GLY A 157 11.92 11.94 -20.28
N LYS A 158 11.86 12.76 -19.20
CA LYS A 158 13.08 13.25 -18.57
C LYS A 158 13.74 12.17 -17.73
N LEU A 159 15.02 11.93 -17.98
CA LEU A 159 15.83 11.02 -17.18
C LEU A 159 15.93 11.52 -15.73
N ILE A 160 15.50 10.71 -14.77
CA ILE A 160 15.54 11.02 -13.32
C ILE A 160 16.83 10.50 -12.70
N ILE A 161 17.24 9.27 -13.05
CA ILE A 161 18.40 8.58 -12.49
C ILE A 161 18.97 7.62 -13.53
N LEU A 162 20.29 7.46 -13.54
CA LEU A 162 20.98 6.45 -14.34
C LEU A 162 21.22 5.18 -13.52
N LYS A 163 21.39 4.05 -14.20
CA LYS A 163 21.81 2.80 -13.56
C LYS A 163 23.20 2.98 -12.94
N GLY A 164 23.33 2.67 -11.64
CA GLY A 164 24.56 2.86 -10.86
C GLY A 164 24.64 4.17 -10.09
N ASP A 165 23.70 5.13 -10.29
CA ASP A 165 23.65 6.36 -9.50
C ASP A 165 23.13 6.09 -8.08
N THR A 166 23.66 6.84 -7.11
CA THR A 166 23.13 6.83 -5.73
C THR A 166 21.77 7.49 -5.65
N VAL A 167 20.84 6.84 -4.94
CA VAL A 167 19.47 7.33 -4.76
C VAL A 167 19.38 8.19 -3.50
N GLU A 168 19.68 9.49 -3.62
CA GLU A 168 19.73 10.42 -2.49
C GLU A 168 18.96 11.74 -2.75
N GLY A 169 18.61 12.43 -1.69
CA GLY A 169 18.09 13.79 -1.71
C GLY A 169 16.92 14.00 -2.67
N LYS A 170 17.10 14.89 -3.66
CA LYS A 170 16.06 15.22 -4.63
C LYS A 170 15.66 14.04 -5.53
N LYS A 171 16.62 13.19 -5.93
CA LYS A 171 16.36 12.00 -6.76
C LYS A 171 15.46 11.02 -6.01
N LEU A 172 15.76 10.75 -4.73
CA LEU A 172 14.93 9.90 -3.87
C LEU A 172 13.50 10.47 -3.70
N ALA A 173 13.38 11.78 -3.45
CA ALA A 173 12.08 12.41 -3.30
C ALA A 173 11.23 12.33 -4.58
N ILE A 174 11.83 12.51 -5.77
CA ILE A 174 11.15 12.36 -7.06
C ILE A 174 10.71 10.91 -7.28
N LEU A 175 11.57 9.93 -7.00
CA LEU A 175 11.25 8.51 -7.16
C LEU A 175 10.13 8.07 -6.20
N ASN A 176 10.17 8.52 -4.94
CA ASN A 176 9.10 8.25 -3.98
C ASN A 176 7.77 8.89 -4.39
N SER A 177 7.80 10.12 -4.94
CA SER A 177 6.61 10.78 -5.46
C SER A 177 6.06 10.06 -6.68
N LEU A 178 6.92 9.60 -7.59
CA LEU A 178 6.53 8.81 -8.76
C LEU A 178 5.92 7.48 -8.36
N LYS A 179 6.51 6.81 -7.37
CA LYS A 179 5.98 5.56 -6.79
C LYS A 179 4.60 5.78 -6.19
N SER A 180 4.45 6.81 -5.35
CA SER A 180 3.16 7.16 -4.71
C SER A 180 2.09 7.54 -5.75
N GLU A 181 2.46 8.31 -6.79
CA GLU A 181 1.55 8.68 -7.87
C GLU A 181 1.13 7.46 -8.69
N SER A 182 2.07 6.58 -9.05
CA SER A 182 1.78 5.34 -9.77
C SER A 182 0.87 4.42 -8.95
N GLU A 183 1.14 4.28 -7.65
CA GLU A 183 0.31 3.50 -6.74
C GLU A 183 -1.10 4.12 -6.59
N SER A 184 -1.20 5.44 -6.44
CA SER A 184 -2.50 6.12 -6.29
C SER A 184 -3.36 6.07 -7.55
N GLN A 185 -2.76 6.16 -8.73
CA GLN A 185 -3.48 6.05 -10.01
C GLN A 185 -4.00 4.63 -10.24
N VAL A 186 -3.23 3.61 -9.85
CA VAL A 186 -3.63 2.20 -9.96
C VAL A 186 -4.68 1.83 -8.92
N TRP A 187 -4.56 2.35 -7.68
CA TRP A 187 -5.37 1.94 -6.52
C TRP A 187 -6.49 2.91 -6.16
N THR A 188 -6.92 3.82 -7.05
CA THR A 188 -8.18 4.55 -6.83
C THR A 188 -9.33 3.55 -6.71
N ALA A 189 -10.27 3.78 -5.78
CA ALA A 189 -11.34 2.85 -5.44
C ALA A 189 -12.18 2.40 -6.67
N SER A 190 -12.33 3.27 -7.66
CA SER A 190 -13.01 2.95 -8.92
C SER A 190 -12.20 2.00 -9.81
N ASN A 191 -10.88 2.17 -9.88
CA ASN A 191 -10.01 1.36 -10.74
C ASN A 191 -9.69 0.00 -10.12
N TYR A 192 -9.65 -0.09 -8.79
CA TYR A 192 -9.39 -1.33 -8.06
C TYR A 192 -10.37 -2.46 -8.45
N ASN A 193 -11.66 -2.17 -8.50
CA ASN A 193 -12.67 -3.17 -8.87
C ASN A 193 -12.49 -3.69 -10.30
N TRP A 194 -12.12 -2.82 -11.24
CA TRP A 194 -11.85 -3.22 -12.63
C TRP A 194 -10.56 -4.03 -12.76
N ILE A 195 -9.53 -3.69 -12.01
CA ILE A 195 -8.28 -4.45 -11.95
C ILE A 195 -8.53 -5.83 -11.36
N LEU A 196 -9.23 -5.91 -10.23
CA LEU A 196 -9.62 -7.17 -9.60
C LEU A 196 -10.45 -8.03 -10.55
N PHE A 197 -11.42 -7.44 -11.27
CA PHE A 197 -12.22 -8.12 -12.28
C PHE A 197 -11.35 -8.67 -13.41
N GLY A 198 -10.38 -7.91 -13.89
CA GLY A 198 -9.40 -8.36 -14.89
C GLY A 198 -8.60 -9.59 -14.43
N TYR A 199 -8.03 -9.53 -13.22
CA TYR A 199 -7.32 -10.69 -12.65
C TYR A 199 -8.24 -11.89 -12.45
N THR A 200 -9.47 -11.69 -12.02
CA THR A 200 -10.46 -12.77 -11.85
C THR A 200 -10.74 -13.46 -13.18
N ILE A 201 -10.90 -12.72 -14.27
CA ILE A 201 -11.09 -13.30 -15.61
C ILE A 201 -9.86 -14.14 -16.02
N LEU A 202 -8.65 -13.61 -15.86
CA LEU A 202 -7.43 -14.31 -16.28
C LEU A 202 -7.19 -15.58 -15.47
N VAL A 203 -7.37 -15.54 -14.15
CA VAL A 203 -7.28 -16.74 -13.29
C VAL A 203 -8.36 -17.75 -13.65
N SER A 204 -9.61 -17.30 -13.81
CA SER A 204 -10.72 -18.19 -14.20
C SER A 204 -10.50 -18.83 -15.55
N LEU A 205 -9.94 -18.09 -16.52
CA LEU A 205 -9.60 -18.61 -17.84
C LEU A 205 -8.53 -19.72 -17.75
N ALA A 206 -7.46 -19.50 -16.96
CA ALA A 206 -6.40 -20.49 -16.77
C ALA A 206 -6.93 -21.77 -16.12
N LEU A 207 -7.75 -21.66 -15.06
CA LEU A 207 -8.38 -22.81 -14.40
C LEU A 207 -9.40 -23.52 -15.31
N LEU A 208 -10.15 -22.74 -16.10
CA LEU A 208 -11.07 -23.32 -17.12
C LEU A 208 -10.30 -24.08 -18.18
N MET A 209 -9.17 -23.57 -18.66
CA MET A 209 -8.32 -24.28 -19.62
C MET A 209 -7.80 -25.60 -19.05
N LEU A 210 -7.43 -25.65 -17.77
CA LEU A 210 -7.04 -26.87 -17.09
C LEU A 210 -8.21 -27.88 -17.06
N LEU A 211 -9.40 -27.44 -16.67
CA LEU A 211 -10.59 -28.29 -16.65
C LEU A 211 -10.98 -28.81 -18.06
N LEU A 212 -10.93 -27.94 -19.07
CA LEU A 212 -11.20 -28.33 -20.44
C LEU A 212 -10.17 -29.33 -20.99
N PHE A 213 -8.89 -29.16 -20.62
CA PHE A 213 -7.85 -30.13 -20.98
C PHE A 213 -8.14 -31.48 -20.34
N LEU A 214 -8.47 -31.53 -19.04
CA LEU A 214 -8.84 -32.77 -18.36
C LEU A 214 -10.05 -33.40 -19.01
N LYS A 215 -11.13 -32.66 -19.23
CA LYS A 215 -12.38 -33.18 -19.87
C LYS A 215 -12.15 -33.74 -21.26
N LYS A 216 -11.32 -33.09 -22.08
CA LYS A 216 -11.13 -33.48 -23.49
C LYS A 216 -10.11 -34.59 -23.68
N TYR A 217 -9.01 -34.56 -22.91
CA TYR A 217 -7.86 -35.43 -23.12
C TYR A 217 -7.65 -36.48 -22.02
N ARG A 218 -8.24 -36.28 -20.84
CA ARG A 218 -8.10 -37.17 -19.70
C ARG A 218 -9.41 -37.29 -18.93
N SER A 219 -10.44 -37.80 -19.60
CA SER A 219 -11.76 -38.03 -19.01
C SER A 219 -11.70 -38.96 -17.81
N ASP A 220 -10.79 -39.93 -17.81
CA ASP A 220 -10.51 -40.88 -16.71
C ASP A 220 -10.07 -40.15 -15.41
N ILE A 221 -9.45 -38.96 -15.52
CA ILE A 221 -9.10 -38.11 -14.41
C ILE A 221 -10.23 -37.14 -14.07
N PHE A 222 -10.87 -36.58 -15.13
CA PHE A 222 -11.94 -35.60 -14.97
C PHE A 222 -13.15 -36.13 -14.22
N ASP A 223 -13.50 -37.41 -14.46
CA ASP A 223 -14.64 -38.09 -13.83
C ASP A 223 -14.37 -38.52 -12.37
N ASP A 224 -13.11 -38.45 -11.93
CA ASP A 224 -12.69 -38.77 -10.57
C ASP A 224 -12.42 -37.50 -9.77
N ASN A 225 -13.34 -37.12 -8.89
CA ASN A 225 -13.24 -35.93 -8.08
C ASN A 225 -11.97 -35.89 -7.20
N ASN A 226 -11.48 -37.06 -6.74
CA ASN A 226 -10.28 -37.13 -5.90
C ASN A 226 -9.03 -36.74 -6.72
N LYS A 227 -8.91 -37.25 -7.96
CA LYS A 227 -7.81 -36.89 -8.86
C LYS A 227 -7.84 -35.43 -9.28
N VAL A 228 -9.02 -34.88 -9.59
CA VAL A 228 -9.20 -33.48 -9.92
C VAL A 228 -8.81 -32.61 -8.71
N THR A 229 -9.30 -32.94 -7.51
CA THR A 229 -8.94 -32.23 -6.27
C THR A 229 -7.45 -32.27 -6.02
N PHE A 230 -6.80 -33.39 -6.24
CA PHE A 230 -5.35 -33.56 -6.11
C PHE A 230 -4.57 -32.61 -7.03
N ILE A 231 -4.97 -32.50 -8.31
CA ILE A 231 -4.30 -31.59 -9.27
C ILE A 231 -4.45 -30.14 -8.81
N PHE A 232 -5.67 -29.70 -8.48
CA PHE A 232 -5.90 -28.33 -8.02
C PHE A 232 -5.19 -28.03 -6.70
N PHE A 233 -5.16 -28.99 -5.78
CA PHE A 233 -4.43 -28.85 -4.53
C PHE A 233 -2.93 -28.60 -4.77
N ASN A 234 -2.32 -29.32 -5.72
CA ASN A 234 -0.91 -29.08 -6.07
C ASN A 234 -0.69 -27.70 -6.67
N VAL A 235 -1.56 -27.26 -7.59
CA VAL A 235 -1.50 -25.91 -8.19
C VAL A 235 -1.59 -24.83 -7.11
N PHE A 236 -2.62 -24.91 -6.26
CA PHE A 236 -2.82 -23.93 -5.18
C PHE A 236 -1.69 -23.96 -4.15
N SER A 237 -1.17 -25.14 -3.79
CA SER A 237 -0.04 -25.24 -2.87
C SER A 237 1.20 -24.54 -3.40
N MET A 238 1.53 -24.72 -4.69
CA MET A 238 2.68 -24.06 -5.31
C MET A 238 2.50 -22.54 -5.38
N ILE A 239 1.31 -22.05 -5.76
CA ILE A 239 0.98 -20.63 -5.79
C ILE A 239 1.08 -20.05 -4.37
N PHE A 240 0.55 -20.76 -3.37
CA PHE A 240 0.56 -20.32 -1.99
C PHE A 240 1.98 -20.20 -1.44
N ILE A 241 2.81 -21.24 -1.60
CA ILE A 241 4.21 -21.26 -1.15
C ILE A 241 4.99 -20.12 -1.81
N GLN A 242 4.86 -19.96 -3.13
CA GLN A 242 5.55 -18.90 -3.86
C GLN A 242 5.12 -17.51 -3.38
N THR A 243 3.82 -17.31 -3.16
CA THR A 243 3.27 -16.04 -2.66
C THR A 243 3.81 -15.71 -1.26
N LEU A 244 3.90 -16.71 -0.37
CA LEU A 244 4.47 -16.52 0.97
C LEU A 244 5.94 -16.10 0.90
N VAL A 245 6.73 -16.75 0.04
CA VAL A 245 8.16 -16.42 -0.12
C VAL A 245 8.32 -15.00 -0.66
N ILE A 246 7.59 -14.62 -1.69
CA ILE A 246 7.63 -13.25 -2.25
C ILE A 246 7.22 -12.21 -1.19
N LYS A 247 6.19 -12.50 -0.40
CA LYS A 247 5.72 -11.59 0.66
C LYS A 247 6.74 -11.44 1.79
N TYR A 248 7.50 -12.48 2.09
CA TYR A 248 8.56 -12.45 3.09
C TYR A 248 9.77 -11.65 2.58
N ASN A 249 10.32 -12.04 1.43
CA ASN A 249 11.37 -11.30 0.73
C ASN A 249 11.42 -11.74 -0.74
N SER A 250 11.26 -10.79 -1.65
CA SER A 250 11.30 -11.03 -3.11
C SER A 250 12.65 -11.56 -3.60
N ASP A 251 13.75 -11.33 -2.87
CA ASP A 251 15.08 -11.83 -3.25
C ASP A 251 15.15 -13.35 -3.25
N TYR A 252 14.30 -14.04 -2.47
CA TYR A 252 14.24 -15.50 -2.42
C TYR A 252 13.31 -16.13 -3.45
N LEU A 253 12.86 -15.35 -4.44
CA LEU A 253 11.94 -15.75 -5.50
C LEU A 253 12.26 -17.11 -6.12
N TYR A 254 13.55 -17.39 -6.39
CA TYR A 254 14.01 -18.58 -7.09
C TYR A 254 14.34 -19.78 -6.19
N VAL A 255 14.12 -19.69 -4.88
CA VAL A 255 14.35 -20.81 -3.96
C VAL A 255 13.26 -21.88 -4.10
N VAL A 256 12.03 -21.47 -4.41
CA VAL A 256 10.89 -22.41 -4.46
C VAL A 256 11.04 -23.37 -5.64
N PRO A 257 11.10 -24.68 -5.39
CA PRO A 257 11.32 -25.68 -6.42
C PRO A 257 10.03 -26.00 -7.18
N LEU A 258 9.61 -25.12 -8.10
CA LEU A 258 8.40 -25.32 -8.91
C LEU A 258 8.48 -26.57 -9.79
N SER A 259 9.68 -27.11 -10.04
CA SER A 259 9.93 -28.40 -10.71
C SER A 259 9.31 -29.60 -9.97
N ILE A 260 9.01 -29.48 -8.66
CA ILE A 260 8.31 -30.52 -7.90
C ILE A 260 6.91 -30.78 -8.52
N LEU A 261 6.22 -29.75 -8.98
CA LEU A 261 4.88 -29.88 -9.54
C LEU A 261 4.82 -30.86 -10.74
N PRO A 262 5.61 -30.67 -11.81
CA PRO A 262 5.61 -31.62 -12.94
C PRO A 262 6.16 -32.99 -12.55
N ILE A 263 7.11 -33.10 -11.59
CA ILE A 263 7.60 -34.40 -11.10
C ILE A 263 6.48 -35.17 -10.43
N VAL A 264 5.76 -34.55 -9.51
CA VAL A 264 4.66 -35.15 -8.76
C VAL A 264 3.53 -35.59 -9.72
N LEU A 265 3.07 -34.67 -10.56
CA LEU A 265 1.96 -34.97 -11.49
C LEU A 265 2.33 -36.07 -12.49
N LYS A 266 3.59 -36.15 -12.92
CA LYS A 266 4.08 -37.24 -13.77
C LYS A 266 4.10 -38.58 -13.04
N ALA A 267 4.45 -38.57 -11.71
CA ALA A 267 4.49 -39.81 -10.92
C ALA A 267 3.11 -40.43 -10.69
N PHE A 268 2.06 -39.63 -10.67
CA PHE A 268 0.68 -40.12 -10.47
C PHE A 268 -0.12 -40.29 -11.77
N PHE A 269 0.22 -39.54 -12.81
CA PHE A 269 -0.54 -39.53 -14.07
C PHE A 269 0.38 -39.69 -15.29
N ASP A 270 0.74 -38.58 -15.93
CA ASP A 270 1.63 -38.59 -17.10
C ASP A 270 2.39 -37.27 -17.32
N ALA A 271 3.35 -37.36 -18.25
CA ALA A 271 4.20 -36.21 -18.60
C ALA A 271 3.44 -35.06 -19.23
N ARG A 272 2.37 -35.30 -20.00
CA ARG A 272 1.61 -34.25 -20.71
C ARG A 272 0.81 -33.42 -19.72
N LEU A 273 0.13 -34.09 -18.80
CA LEU A 273 -0.61 -33.40 -17.71
C LEU A 273 0.34 -32.63 -16.81
N GLY A 274 1.47 -33.24 -16.41
CA GLY A 274 2.47 -32.59 -15.57
C GLY A 274 3.00 -31.30 -16.19
N LEU A 275 3.38 -31.33 -17.48
CA LEU A 275 3.88 -30.16 -18.19
C LEU A 275 2.78 -29.10 -18.37
N PHE A 276 1.59 -29.50 -18.82
CA PHE A 276 0.49 -28.56 -19.05
C PHE A 276 0.09 -27.82 -17.78
N THR A 277 -0.06 -28.52 -16.66
CA THR A 277 -0.40 -27.94 -15.37
C THR A 277 0.74 -27.04 -14.85
N HIS A 278 2.00 -27.44 -15.04
CA HIS A 278 3.15 -26.63 -14.68
C HIS A 278 3.17 -25.30 -15.44
N VAL A 279 3.01 -25.32 -16.76
CA VAL A 279 2.97 -24.10 -17.58
C VAL A 279 1.85 -23.17 -17.13
N LEU A 280 0.64 -23.68 -16.89
CA LEU A 280 -0.48 -22.86 -16.39
C LEU A 280 -0.16 -22.26 -15.01
N THR A 281 0.43 -23.05 -14.11
CA THR A 281 0.81 -22.57 -12.77
C THR A 281 1.86 -21.47 -12.84
N VAL A 282 2.88 -21.62 -13.69
CA VAL A 282 3.91 -20.60 -13.91
C VAL A 282 3.32 -19.32 -14.52
N LEU A 283 2.37 -19.44 -15.47
CA LEU A 283 1.66 -18.28 -16.02
C LEU A 283 0.84 -17.55 -14.96
N LEU A 284 0.15 -18.27 -14.07
CA LEU A 284 -0.57 -17.65 -12.94
C LEU A 284 0.37 -16.93 -11.98
N LEU A 285 1.51 -17.54 -11.68
CA LEU A 285 2.54 -16.93 -10.83
C LEU A 285 3.14 -15.67 -11.46
N GLY A 286 3.23 -15.61 -12.77
CA GLY A 286 3.72 -14.45 -13.50
C GLY A 286 2.99 -13.14 -13.21
N TYR A 287 1.74 -13.20 -12.71
CA TYR A 287 1.02 -11.99 -12.28
C TYR A 287 1.46 -11.45 -10.93
N ILE A 288 2.12 -12.27 -10.11
CA ILE A 288 2.49 -11.94 -8.72
C ILE A 288 3.96 -11.55 -8.63
N VAL A 289 4.78 -12.04 -9.58
CA VAL A 289 6.23 -11.96 -9.54
C VAL A 289 6.74 -10.69 -10.21
N PRO A 290 7.68 -9.94 -9.59
CA PRO A 290 8.46 -8.94 -10.31
C PRO A 290 9.27 -9.63 -11.44
N ASP A 291 9.60 -8.92 -12.51
CA ASP A 291 10.30 -9.49 -13.69
C ASP A 291 9.63 -10.75 -14.27
N SER A 292 8.31 -10.66 -14.44
CA SER A 292 7.44 -11.78 -14.86
C SER A 292 7.96 -12.55 -16.07
N PHE A 293 8.52 -11.88 -17.09
CA PHE A 293 9.00 -12.54 -18.31
C PHE A 293 10.18 -13.47 -18.04
N GLU A 294 11.18 -13.00 -17.27
CA GLU A 294 12.33 -13.80 -16.88
C GLU A 294 11.91 -15.01 -16.05
N PHE A 295 11.06 -14.81 -15.06
CA PHE A 295 10.53 -15.86 -14.20
C PHE A 295 9.79 -16.94 -15.00
N ILE A 296 8.85 -16.52 -15.86
CA ILE A 296 8.06 -17.44 -16.69
C ILE A 296 8.97 -18.25 -17.62
N TYR A 297 9.91 -17.60 -18.28
CA TYR A 297 10.83 -18.26 -19.20
C TYR A 297 11.69 -19.30 -18.48
N LEU A 298 12.33 -18.91 -17.36
CA LEU A 298 13.15 -19.79 -16.52
C LEU A 298 12.38 -21.06 -16.12
N HIS A 299 11.19 -20.89 -15.57
CA HIS A 299 10.40 -22.00 -15.04
C HIS A 299 9.78 -22.86 -16.12
N ILE A 300 9.39 -22.32 -17.26
CA ILE A 300 8.89 -23.13 -18.39
C ILE A 300 10.02 -24.01 -18.95
N ILE A 301 11.20 -23.45 -19.21
CA ILE A 301 12.34 -24.23 -19.71
C ILE A 301 12.75 -25.30 -18.70
N ALA A 302 12.84 -24.95 -17.42
CA ALA A 302 13.12 -25.93 -16.37
C ALA A 302 12.05 -27.02 -16.28
N GLY A 303 10.78 -26.69 -16.43
CA GLY A 303 9.67 -27.65 -16.47
C GLY A 303 9.76 -28.62 -17.66
N ILE A 304 10.11 -28.11 -18.85
CA ILE A 304 10.36 -28.97 -20.04
C ILE A 304 11.51 -29.93 -19.77
N VAL A 305 12.65 -29.41 -19.26
CA VAL A 305 13.81 -30.25 -18.93
C VAL A 305 13.44 -31.28 -17.85
N THR A 306 12.67 -30.88 -16.84
CA THR A 306 12.16 -31.80 -15.82
C THR A 306 11.39 -32.97 -16.43
N ILE A 307 10.44 -32.71 -17.34
CA ILE A 307 9.66 -33.75 -17.97
C ILE A 307 10.52 -34.66 -18.86
N LEU A 308 11.49 -34.12 -19.58
CA LEU A 308 12.38 -34.87 -20.45
C LEU A 308 13.36 -35.76 -19.67
N THR A 309 13.85 -35.31 -18.54
CA THR A 309 14.92 -35.96 -17.76
C THR A 309 14.40 -36.91 -16.70
N VAL A 310 13.25 -36.60 -16.09
CA VAL A 310 12.60 -37.44 -15.08
C VAL A 310 11.82 -38.56 -15.78
N SER A 311 12.49 -39.45 -16.50
CA SER A 311 11.84 -40.57 -17.21
C SER A 311 11.56 -41.77 -16.31
N GLU A 312 12.43 -42.04 -15.35
CA GLU A 312 12.37 -43.23 -14.51
C GLU A 312 12.68 -42.82 -13.04
N LEU A 313 11.62 -42.33 -12.33
CA LEU A 313 11.71 -41.90 -10.93
C LEU A 313 12.17 -42.99 -9.95
N TYR A 314 12.03 -44.24 -10.30
CA TYR A 314 12.37 -45.37 -9.44
C TYR A 314 13.87 -45.63 -9.32
N LYS A 315 14.67 -45.16 -10.32
CA LYS A 315 16.13 -45.26 -10.23
C LYS A 315 16.63 -44.00 -9.51
N ARG A 316 17.02 -44.14 -8.25
CA ARG A 316 17.54 -43.01 -7.44
C ARG A 316 18.60 -42.20 -8.17
N ALA A 317 19.49 -42.87 -8.92
CA ALA A 317 20.50 -42.22 -9.73
C ALA A 317 19.92 -41.24 -10.77
N ASN A 318 18.81 -41.63 -11.42
CA ASN A 318 18.17 -40.79 -12.43
C ASN A 318 17.61 -39.49 -11.83
N LEU A 319 17.08 -39.54 -10.60
CA LEU A 319 16.63 -38.32 -9.94
C LEU A 319 17.78 -37.35 -9.66
N PHE A 320 18.96 -37.87 -9.20
CA PHE A 320 20.14 -37.00 -8.99
C PHE A 320 20.58 -36.35 -10.30
N ILE A 321 20.62 -37.13 -11.38
CA ILE A 321 20.99 -36.60 -12.71
C ILE A 321 19.97 -35.56 -13.18
N SER A 322 18.66 -35.84 -13.03
CA SER A 322 17.59 -34.91 -13.43
C SER A 322 17.65 -33.62 -12.63
N VAL A 323 17.83 -33.67 -11.30
CA VAL A 323 17.94 -32.48 -10.46
C VAL A 323 19.19 -31.67 -10.85
N ALA A 324 20.32 -32.33 -11.11
CA ALA A 324 21.53 -31.62 -11.57
C ALA A 324 21.29 -30.92 -12.92
N GLN A 325 20.62 -31.56 -13.87
CA GLN A 325 20.28 -30.99 -15.17
C GLN A 325 19.29 -29.80 -15.04
N ILE A 326 18.27 -29.93 -14.19
CA ILE A 326 17.30 -28.87 -13.90
C ILE A 326 18.02 -27.65 -13.29
N THR A 327 18.89 -27.89 -12.31
CA THR A 327 19.66 -26.83 -11.66
C THR A 327 20.60 -26.14 -12.66
N LEU A 328 21.28 -26.91 -13.49
CA LEU A 328 22.17 -26.38 -14.53
C LEU A 328 21.39 -25.49 -15.51
N ILE A 329 20.21 -25.93 -15.97
CA ILE A 329 19.43 -25.14 -16.91
C ILE A 329 18.91 -23.85 -16.31
N TYR A 330 18.53 -23.82 -15.02
CA TYR A 330 18.21 -22.59 -14.31
C TYR A 330 19.41 -21.64 -14.32
N MET A 331 20.60 -22.13 -13.95
CA MET A 331 21.81 -21.31 -13.90
C MET A 331 22.21 -20.75 -15.27
N VAL A 332 22.16 -21.58 -16.33
CA VAL A 332 22.50 -21.14 -17.69
C VAL A 332 21.50 -20.13 -18.22
N THR A 333 20.22 -20.36 -17.99
CA THR A 333 19.15 -19.46 -18.45
C THR A 333 19.23 -18.10 -17.71
N TYR A 334 19.41 -18.13 -16.39
CA TYR A 334 19.60 -16.91 -15.61
C TYR A 334 20.86 -16.15 -16.04
N PHE A 335 21.97 -16.84 -16.25
CA PHE A 335 23.20 -16.25 -16.75
C PHE A 335 22.98 -15.50 -18.06
N ALA A 336 22.26 -16.11 -19.02
CA ALA A 336 21.91 -15.47 -20.28
C ALA A 336 21.05 -14.20 -20.08
N PHE A 337 20.02 -14.26 -19.24
CA PHE A 337 19.20 -13.10 -18.91
C PHE A 337 20.00 -12.00 -18.23
N SER A 338 20.89 -12.35 -17.30
CA SER A 338 21.76 -11.40 -16.61
C SER A 338 22.68 -10.66 -17.58
N ILE A 339 23.27 -11.35 -18.55
CA ILE A 339 24.09 -10.70 -19.59
C ILE A 339 23.24 -9.75 -20.43
N ILE A 340 22.05 -10.16 -20.84
CA ILE A 340 21.15 -9.30 -21.65
C ILE A 340 20.74 -8.05 -20.87
N LYS A 341 20.44 -8.17 -19.57
CA LYS A 341 20.03 -7.05 -18.73
C LYS A 341 21.17 -6.12 -18.34
N GLU A 342 22.31 -6.69 -17.94
CA GLU A 342 23.41 -5.94 -17.38
C GLU A 342 24.43 -5.48 -18.44
N GLY A 343 24.52 -6.16 -19.58
CA GLY A 343 25.51 -5.90 -20.62
C GLY A 343 26.97 -6.17 -20.19
N ASN A 344 27.20 -6.60 -18.94
CA ASN A 344 28.52 -6.85 -18.38
C ASN A 344 28.49 -7.99 -17.36
N ILE A 345 29.43 -8.92 -17.47
CA ILE A 345 29.58 -10.08 -16.59
C ILE A 345 29.91 -9.68 -15.14
N SER A 346 30.59 -8.57 -14.93
CA SER A 346 30.98 -8.11 -13.58
C SER A 346 29.82 -7.67 -12.69
N GLN A 347 28.66 -7.42 -13.27
CA GLN A 347 27.46 -6.97 -12.54
C GLN A 347 26.46 -8.10 -12.25
N ILE A 348 26.79 -9.33 -12.60
CA ILE A 348 25.93 -10.49 -12.35
C ILE A 348 25.82 -10.74 -10.84
N ASN A 349 24.58 -10.90 -10.37
CA ASN A 349 24.32 -11.24 -8.97
C ASN A 349 24.51 -12.74 -8.73
N TRP A 350 25.66 -13.11 -8.20
CA TRP A 350 26.02 -14.51 -7.92
C TRP A 350 25.17 -15.17 -6.82
N THR A 351 24.47 -14.38 -6.01
CA THR A 351 23.55 -14.91 -4.99
C THR A 351 22.46 -15.77 -5.60
N TYR A 352 21.96 -15.42 -6.77
CA TYR A 352 20.91 -16.21 -7.45
C TYR A 352 21.40 -17.61 -7.84
N PHE A 353 22.67 -17.79 -8.13
CA PHE A 353 23.22 -19.14 -8.39
C PHE A 353 23.15 -20.03 -7.16
N MET A 354 23.38 -19.49 -5.97
CA MET A 354 23.18 -20.22 -4.71
C MET A 354 21.72 -20.56 -4.48
N LEU A 355 20.80 -19.64 -4.83
CA LEU A 355 19.36 -19.89 -4.73
C LEU A 355 18.91 -21.01 -5.68
N PHE A 356 19.43 -21.08 -6.90
CA PHE A 356 19.17 -22.19 -7.82
C PHE A 356 19.77 -23.51 -7.33
N ALA A 357 20.93 -23.50 -6.71
CA ALA A 357 21.47 -24.70 -6.07
C ALA A 357 20.57 -25.17 -4.91
N ALA A 358 20.08 -24.24 -4.09
CA ALA A 358 19.10 -24.55 -3.03
C ALA A 358 17.78 -25.08 -3.60
N ASN A 359 17.26 -24.48 -4.70
CA ASN A 359 16.10 -24.96 -5.43
C ASN A 359 16.26 -26.42 -5.90
N GLY A 360 17.44 -26.72 -6.49
CA GLY A 360 17.77 -28.09 -6.87
C GLY A 360 17.77 -29.05 -5.69
N LEU A 361 18.40 -28.68 -4.58
CA LEU A 361 18.39 -29.51 -3.35
C LEU A 361 16.95 -29.72 -2.83
N LEU A 362 16.14 -28.67 -2.80
CA LEU A 362 14.74 -28.78 -2.40
C LEU A 362 13.91 -29.63 -3.35
N SER A 363 14.28 -29.74 -4.62
CA SER A 363 13.59 -30.61 -5.60
C SER A 363 13.65 -32.09 -5.21
N PHE A 364 14.62 -32.53 -4.42
CA PHE A 364 14.63 -33.90 -3.88
C PHE A 364 13.48 -34.18 -2.91
N LEU A 365 12.86 -33.16 -2.34
CA LEU A 365 11.67 -33.32 -1.51
C LEU A 365 10.49 -33.92 -2.30
N SER A 366 10.54 -33.92 -3.64
CA SER A 366 9.54 -34.57 -4.50
C SER A 366 9.24 -36.02 -4.10
N ILE A 367 10.26 -36.80 -3.71
CA ILE A 367 10.08 -38.21 -3.28
C ILE A 367 9.20 -38.25 -2.01
N ILE A 368 9.51 -37.39 -1.04
CA ILE A 368 8.77 -37.32 0.24
C ILE A 368 7.33 -36.87 -0.02
N VAL A 369 7.17 -35.87 -0.89
CA VAL A 369 5.86 -35.31 -1.28
C VAL A 369 5.02 -36.37 -1.99
N ILE A 370 5.59 -37.16 -2.91
CA ILE A 370 4.89 -38.28 -3.60
C ILE A 370 4.39 -39.27 -2.56
N TYR A 371 5.25 -39.75 -1.64
CA TYR A 371 4.83 -40.68 -0.61
C TYR A 371 3.73 -40.11 0.31
N MET A 372 3.86 -38.83 0.72
CA MET A 372 2.85 -38.16 1.54
C MET A 372 1.51 -38.08 0.79
N TYR A 373 1.52 -37.77 -0.49
CA TYR A 373 0.30 -37.66 -1.30
C TYR A 373 -0.38 -39.00 -1.56
N GLU A 374 0.39 -40.08 -1.72
CA GLU A 374 -0.18 -41.46 -1.79
C GLU A 374 -1.04 -41.73 -0.56
N LYS A 375 -0.54 -41.36 0.63
CA LYS A 375 -1.27 -41.59 1.89
C LYS A 375 -2.45 -40.65 2.06
N LEU A 376 -2.31 -39.39 1.65
CA LEU A 376 -3.34 -38.37 1.85
C LEU A 376 -4.53 -38.56 0.86
N PHE A 377 -4.24 -38.82 -0.40
CA PHE A 377 -5.25 -38.93 -1.46
C PHE A 377 -5.61 -40.40 -1.80
N GLY A 378 -4.92 -41.39 -1.27
CA GLY A 378 -5.14 -42.78 -1.57
C GLY A 378 -4.83 -43.15 -3.05
N LEU A 379 -4.01 -42.31 -3.71
CA LEU A 379 -3.56 -42.54 -5.06
C LEU A 379 -2.33 -43.45 -5.09
N VAL A 380 -2.10 -44.15 -6.17
CA VAL A 380 -0.93 -45.02 -6.35
C VAL A 380 -0.02 -44.38 -7.38
N SER A 381 1.26 -44.16 -7.02
CA SER A 381 2.26 -43.62 -7.94
C SER A 381 2.94 -44.74 -8.74
N ASP A 382 3.57 -44.36 -9.87
CA ASP A 382 4.43 -45.28 -10.63
C ASP A 382 5.60 -45.84 -9.77
N VAL A 383 6.05 -45.10 -8.75
CA VAL A 383 7.11 -45.57 -7.85
C VAL A 383 6.60 -46.75 -7.01
N THR A 384 5.42 -46.63 -6.41
CA THR A 384 4.79 -47.71 -5.64
C THR A 384 4.42 -48.91 -6.53
N LEU A 385 3.90 -48.67 -7.76
CA LEU A 385 3.63 -49.75 -8.68
C LEU A 385 4.89 -50.57 -9.01
N LEU A 386 6.00 -49.91 -9.21
CA LEU A 386 7.26 -50.58 -9.46
C LEU A 386 7.79 -51.37 -8.26
N GLU A 387 7.69 -50.75 -7.04
CA GLU A 387 8.04 -51.48 -5.83
C GLU A 387 7.21 -52.73 -5.65
N LEU A 388 5.90 -52.68 -5.91
CA LEU A 388 5.00 -53.83 -5.88
C LEU A 388 5.33 -54.85 -6.98
N SER A 389 5.77 -54.43 -8.15
CA SER A 389 6.13 -55.36 -9.24
C SER A 389 7.48 -56.08 -9.03
N ASN A 390 8.20 -55.72 -7.97
CA ASN A 390 9.46 -56.37 -7.60
C ASN A 390 9.22 -57.75 -7.00
N THR A 391 9.68 -58.78 -7.67
CA THR A 391 9.50 -60.18 -7.28
C THR A 391 10.18 -60.53 -5.95
N ASN A 392 11.07 -59.67 -5.44
CA ASN A 392 11.69 -59.82 -4.12
C ASN A 392 10.84 -59.29 -2.96
N THR A 393 9.64 -58.75 -3.22
CA THR A 393 8.73 -58.37 -2.11
C THR A 393 8.40 -59.58 -1.23
N LYS A 394 8.14 -59.33 0.03
CA LYS A 394 7.89 -60.38 1.01
C LYS A 394 6.80 -61.38 0.55
N LEU A 395 5.71 -60.83 0.01
CA LEU A 395 4.55 -61.61 -0.40
C LEU A 395 4.87 -62.45 -1.67
N LEU A 396 5.47 -61.87 -2.69
CA LEU A 396 5.80 -62.60 -3.94
C LEU A 396 6.89 -63.64 -3.70
N ARG A 397 7.83 -63.40 -2.81
CA ARG A 397 8.83 -64.36 -2.39
C ARG A 397 8.19 -65.55 -1.65
N GLU A 398 7.27 -65.26 -0.71
CA GLU A 398 6.54 -66.28 0.04
C GLU A 398 5.64 -67.11 -0.94
N LEU A 399 5.00 -66.48 -1.93
CA LEU A 399 4.26 -67.13 -2.97
C LEU A 399 5.15 -68.08 -3.82
N ASN A 400 6.34 -67.60 -4.21
CA ASN A 400 7.32 -68.41 -4.95
C ASN A 400 7.81 -69.63 -4.13
N GLU A 401 8.00 -69.47 -2.82
CA GLU A 401 8.47 -70.55 -1.95
C GLU A 401 7.37 -71.59 -1.66
N LYS A 402 6.11 -71.13 -1.41
CA LYS A 402 5.01 -72.02 -1.04
C LYS A 402 4.21 -72.57 -2.23
N ALA A 403 4.12 -71.83 -3.34
CA ALA A 403 3.35 -72.19 -4.49
C ALA A 403 4.07 -71.77 -5.80
N PRO A 404 5.24 -72.36 -6.14
CA PRO A 404 6.06 -71.92 -7.27
C PRO A 404 5.34 -71.97 -8.61
N GLY A 405 4.46 -72.96 -8.82
CA GLY A 405 3.66 -73.06 -10.03
C GLY A 405 2.71 -71.87 -10.22
N THR A 406 2.03 -71.43 -9.18
CA THR A 406 1.17 -70.26 -9.18
C THR A 406 1.97 -68.98 -9.42
N PHE A 407 3.12 -68.83 -8.78
CA PHE A 407 4.02 -67.71 -8.98
C PHE A 407 4.48 -67.59 -10.45
N GLN A 408 4.94 -68.72 -11.05
CA GLN A 408 5.37 -68.76 -12.44
C GLN A 408 4.22 -68.41 -13.41
N HIS A 409 3.01 -68.92 -13.12
CA HIS A 409 1.83 -68.58 -13.92
C HIS A 409 1.49 -67.10 -13.84
N SER A 410 1.45 -66.53 -12.63
CA SER A 410 1.24 -65.05 -12.44
C SER A 410 2.29 -64.24 -13.16
N MET A 411 3.56 -64.64 -13.11
CA MET A 411 4.65 -63.94 -13.86
C MET A 411 4.46 -63.97 -15.37
N GLN A 412 4.02 -65.12 -15.93
CA GLN A 412 3.74 -65.22 -17.38
C GLN A 412 2.55 -64.35 -17.78
N VAL A 413 1.48 -64.36 -17.00
CA VAL A 413 0.31 -63.50 -17.21
C VAL A 413 0.72 -62.02 -17.11
N ALA A 414 1.50 -61.64 -16.11
CA ALA A 414 1.98 -60.29 -15.94
C ALA A 414 2.83 -59.80 -17.12
N ASN A 415 3.74 -60.62 -17.64
CA ASN A 415 4.58 -60.29 -18.78
C ASN A 415 3.74 -60.13 -20.08
N LEU A 416 2.74 -61.00 -20.32
CA LEU A 416 1.84 -60.93 -21.49
C LEU A 416 0.93 -59.67 -21.36
N ALA A 417 0.38 -59.42 -20.18
CA ALA A 417 -0.49 -58.29 -19.93
C ALA A 417 0.28 -56.93 -20.05
N GLU A 418 1.52 -56.88 -19.57
CA GLU A 418 2.41 -55.73 -19.76
C GLU A 418 2.68 -55.44 -21.24
N ALA A 419 3.01 -56.49 -22.02
CA ALA A 419 3.23 -56.36 -23.46
C ALA A 419 1.97 -55.86 -24.21
N ALA A 420 0.80 -56.42 -23.88
CA ALA A 420 -0.46 -55.97 -24.46
C ALA A 420 -0.80 -54.51 -24.07
N ALA A 421 -0.56 -54.12 -22.78
CA ALA A 421 -0.79 -52.75 -22.36
C ALA A 421 0.13 -51.76 -23.06
N ASN A 422 1.38 -52.11 -23.32
CA ASN A 422 2.33 -51.26 -24.08
C ASN A 422 1.83 -51.05 -25.52
N GLU A 423 1.31 -52.08 -26.20
CA GLU A 423 0.80 -51.97 -27.57
C GLU A 423 -0.41 -51.01 -27.68
N ILE A 424 -1.30 -51.04 -26.71
CA ILE A 424 -2.49 -50.18 -26.72
C ILE A 424 -2.25 -48.80 -26.02
N GLY A 425 -1.02 -48.53 -25.53
CA GLY A 425 -0.69 -47.29 -24.83
C GLY A 425 -1.35 -47.15 -23.46
N ALA A 426 -1.73 -48.28 -22.80
CA ALA A 426 -2.25 -48.27 -21.44
C ALA A 426 -1.09 -48.25 -20.39
N ASN A 427 -1.44 -48.06 -19.11
CA ASN A 427 -0.43 -48.11 -18.03
C ASN A 427 0.06 -49.53 -17.80
N SER A 428 1.16 -49.90 -18.48
CA SER A 428 1.75 -51.25 -18.44
C SER A 428 2.21 -51.66 -17.03
N MET A 429 2.68 -50.74 -16.22
CA MET A 429 3.13 -51.02 -14.87
C MET A 429 1.96 -51.35 -13.92
N LEU A 430 0.83 -50.64 -14.07
CA LEU A 430 -0.39 -50.94 -13.34
C LEU A 430 -0.93 -52.31 -13.69
N VAL A 431 -0.97 -52.63 -15.00
CA VAL A 431 -1.46 -53.94 -15.50
C VAL A 431 -0.55 -55.07 -15.02
N ARG A 432 0.77 -54.90 -15.12
CA ARG A 432 1.77 -55.86 -14.62
C ARG A 432 1.56 -56.12 -13.14
N THR A 433 1.51 -55.04 -12.32
CA THR A 433 1.34 -55.18 -10.86
C THR A 433 0.02 -55.86 -10.52
N GLY A 434 -1.11 -55.47 -11.15
CA GLY A 434 -2.40 -56.10 -10.94
C GLY A 434 -2.43 -57.58 -11.31
N ALA A 435 -1.62 -58.02 -12.31
CA ALA A 435 -1.51 -59.44 -12.72
C ALA A 435 -0.62 -60.29 -11.75
N LEU A 436 0.26 -59.63 -10.96
CA LEU A 436 1.12 -60.30 -10.00
C LEU A 436 0.39 -60.57 -8.67
N TYR A 437 -0.60 -59.76 -8.32
CA TYR A 437 -1.36 -59.85 -7.08
C TYR A 437 -2.81 -60.25 -7.30
#